data_476eb5196638291aa4ca75e20616d561
#
_entry.id   476eb5196638291aa4ca75e20616d561
#
_cell.length_a   1.000
_cell.length_b   1.000
_cell.length_c   1.000
_cell.angle_alpha   90.00
_cell.angle_beta   90.00
_cell.angle_gamma   90.00
#
_symmetry.space_group_name_H-M   'P 1'
#
loop_
_entity.id
_entity.type
_entity.pdbx_description
1 polymer ?
#
loop_
_entity_poly.entity_id
_entity_poly.type
_entity_poly.pdbx_seq_one_letter_code
_entity_poly.pdbx_strand_id
1 'polypeptide(L)'
;MRRVPFLATLLAVAAAFVLGPAGPRTGAQDATPAAAGAGFVGAWRLTSETPAGASQGLLTLHADGTVAFSGRPVAPTGGEPPVAFIGTGHGAWEQTGPDTAAASFVVFIADGEGNFLWVVTDSVEMTLGSDGASWSGPYSSTTADPAGNVLFISPGTAEATRITVQPLATPAATPAA
;
A
#
# COMPACT_ATOMS: atom_id res chain seq x y z
N MET A 1 -28.35 49.66 11.65
CA MET A 1 -28.55 48.34 12.25
C MET A 1 -29.89 47.76 11.74
N ARG A 2 -29.87 46.84 10.75
CA ARG A 2 -31.07 46.19 10.24
C ARG A 2 -30.91 44.69 10.48
N ARG A 3 -31.78 44.13 11.32
CA ARG A 3 -31.87 42.68 11.60
C ARG A 3 -32.74 42.03 10.53
N VAL A 4 -32.23 41.01 9.86
CA VAL A 4 -32.98 40.16 8.92
C VAL A 4 -33.32 38.84 9.66
N PRO A 5 -34.59 38.43 9.72
CA PRO A 5 -34.97 37.16 10.32
C PRO A 5 -34.75 36.03 9.34
N PHE A 6 -34.03 34.96 9.78
CA PHE A 6 -33.91 33.70 9.09
C PHE A 6 -35.19 32.85 9.27
N LEU A 7 -35.88 32.57 8.18
CA LEU A 7 -37.02 31.67 8.15
C LEU A 7 -36.49 30.25 7.97
N ALA A 8 -36.62 29.40 8.99
CA ALA A 8 -36.28 27.98 8.93
C ALA A 8 -37.47 27.20 8.35
N THR A 9 -37.32 26.67 7.15
CA THR A 9 -38.31 25.78 6.54
C THR A 9 -37.93 24.33 6.85
N LEU A 10 -38.71 23.71 7.72
CA LEU A 10 -38.60 22.28 8.09
C LEU A 10 -39.29 21.44 7.02
N LEU A 11 -38.54 20.68 6.22
CA LEU A 11 -39.11 19.71 5.25
C LEU A 11 -39.16 18.33 5.90
N ALA A 12 -40.36 17.87 6.26
CA ALA A 12 -40.60 16.52 6.75
C ALA A 12 -40.73 15.57 5.57
N VAL A 13 -39.77 14.65 5.38
CA VAL A 13 -39.83 13.53 4.43
C VAL A 13 -40.39 12.32 5.15
N ALA A 14 -41.66 11.95 4.84
CA ALA A 14 -42.27 10.71 5.29
C ALA A 14 -41.78 9.56 4.41
N ALA A 15 -40.96 8.66 4.96
CA ALA A 15 -40.55 7.42 4.30
C ALA A 15 -41.65 6.35 4.53
N ALA A 16 -42.39 5.99 3.49
CA ALA A 16 -43.29 4.85 3.48
C ALA A 16 -42.48 3.55 3.31
N PHE A 17 -42.36 2.75 4.36
CA PHE A 17 -41.84 1.38 4.29
C PHE A 17 -42.90 0.46 3.69
N VAL A 18 -42.67 0.00 2.46
CA VAL A 18 -43.45 -1.10 1.87
C VAL A 18 -42.78 -2.41 2.30
N LEU A 19 -43.42 -3.11 3.24
CA LEU A 19 -43.08 -4.48 3.59
C LEU A 19 -43.62 -5.44 2.52
N GLY A 20 -42.75 -5.81 1.57
CA GLY A 20 -43.03 -6.89 0.62
C GLY A 20 -42.75 -8.26 1.28
N PRO A 21 -43.52 -9.34 0.87
CA PRO A 21 -43.33 -10.68 1.44
C PRO A 21 -41.95 -11.22 1.10
N ALA A 22 -41.22 -11.66 2.14
CA ALA A 22 -39.93 -12.32 2.04
C ALA A 22 -40.12 -13.72 1.42
N GLY A 23 -39.93 -13.83 0.11
CA GLY A 23 -39.78 -15.14 -0.55
C GLY A 23 -38.44 -15.78 -0.17
N PRO A 24 -38.33 -17.13 -0.19
CA PRO A 24 -37.09 -17.81 0.08
C PRO A 24 -36.03 -17.41 -0.96
N ARG A 25 -35.02 -16.66 -0.51
CA ARG A 25 -33.83 -16.41 -1.31
C ARG A 25 -33.04 -17.71 -1.33
N THR A 26 -33.20 -18.52 -2.37
CA THR A 26 -32.19 -19.50 -2.73
C THR A 26 -30.94 -18.69 -3.08
N GLY A 27 -30.01 -18.61 -2.12
CA GLY A 27 -28.70 -18.02 -2.37
C GLY A 27 -27.97 -18.87 -3.40
N ALA A 28 -28.05 -18.46 -4.67
CA ALA A 28 -26.97 -18.74 -5.58
C ALA A 28 -25.75 -18.07 -4.95
N GLN A 29 -24.87 -18.85 -4.35
CA GLN A 29 -23.50 -18.43 -4.10
C GLN A 29 -22.93 -18.19 -5.49
N ASP A 30 -22.98 -16.92 -5.95
CA ASP A 30 -22.17 -16.51 -7.08
C ASP A 30 -20.75 -16.92 -6.73
N ALA A 31 -20.24 -17.87 -7.53
CA ALA A 31 -18.84 -18.25 -7.45
C ALA A 31 -18.07 -16.93 -7.57
N THR A 32 -17.44 -16.51 -6.47
CA THR A 32 -16.55 -15.35 -6.47
C THR A 32 -15.59 -15.57 -7.65
N PRO A 33 -15.55 -14.68 -8.66
CA PRO A 33 -14.60 -14.79 -9.76
C PRO A 33 -13.25 -15.02 -9.12
N ALA A 34 -12.50 -16.02 -9.59
CA ALA A 34 -11.13 -16.25 -9.13
C ALA A 34 -10.44 -14.89 -9.19
N ALA A 35 -10.01 -14.38 -8.03
CA ALA A 35 -9.60 -13.00 -7.90
C ALA A 35 -8.52 -12.72 -8.94
N ALA A 36 -8.84 -11.86 -9.91
CA ALA A 36 -7.85 -11.34 -10.83
C ALA A 36 -6.71 -10.81 -9.97
N GLY A 37 -5.45 -11.23 -10.24
CA GLY A 37 -4.31 -10.85 -9.39
C GLY A 37 -3.89 -11.87 -8.34
N ALA A 38 -4.53 -13.04 -8.26
CA ALA A 38 -4.17 -14.07 -7.27
C ALA A 38 -2.65 -14.36 -7.19
N GLY A 39 -1.93 -14.23 -8.30
CA GLY A 39 -0.46 -14.37 -8.36
C GLY A 39 0.30 -13.28 -7.63
N PHE A 40 -0.25 -12.08 -7.50
CA PHE A 40 0.39 -10.96 -6.80
C PHE A 40 -0.04 -10.82 -5.34
N VAL A 41 -1.23 -11.30 -4.99
CA VAL A 41 -1.74 -11.22 -3.61
C VAL A 41 -0.80 -11.90 -2.63
N GLY A 42 -0.45 -11.21 -1.55
CA GLY A 42 0.43 -11.74 -0.49
C GLY A 42 1.45 -10.73 0.01
N ALA A 43 2.36 -11.20 0.85
CA ALA A 43 3.44 -10.41 1.42
C ALA A 43 4.75 -10.65 0.67
N TRP A 44 5.51 -9.57 0.47
CA TRP A 44 6.71 -9.54 -0.35
C TRP A 44 7.84 -8.81 0.38
N ARG A 45 9.06 -9.32 0.26
CA ARG A 45 10.28 -8.59 0.61
C ARG A 45 10.73 -7.83 -0.63
N LEU A 46 10.66 -6.51 -0.55
CA LEU A 46 10.96 -5.59 -1.64
C LEU A 46 12.39 -5.07 -1.50
N THR A 47 13.08 -4.97 -2.62
CA THR A 47 14.29 -4.15 -2.79
C THR A 47 14.05 -3.19 -3.95
N SER A 48 14.31 -1.91 -3.77
CA SER A 48 14.31 -0.91 -4.83
C SER A 48 15.69 -0.29 -4.98
N GLU A 49 16.10 -0.02 -6.21
CA GLU A 49 17.36 0.64 -6.54
C GLU A 49 17.07 1.92 -7.29
N THR A 50 17.62 3.01 -6.80
CA THR A 50 17.55 4.35 -7.42
C THR A 50 18.95 4.96 -7.46
N PRO A 51 19.15 6.08 -8.18
CA PRO A 51 20.42 6.82 -8.12
C PRO A 51 20.83 7.25 -6.71
N ALA A 52 19.89 7.36 -5.77
CA ALA A 52 20.14 7.66 -4.36
C ALA A 52 20.59 6.43 -3.55
N GLY A 53 20.57 5.24 -4.12
CA GLY A 53 20.96 3.97 -3.51
C GLY A 53 19.84 2.96 -3.39
N ALA A 54 20.19 1.80 -2.80
CA ALA A 54 19.26 0.70 -2.57
C ALA A 54 18.43 0.90 -1.30
N SER A 55 17.17 0.52 -1.36
CA SER A 55 16.23 0.52 -0.25
C SER A 55 15.56 -0.84 -0.10
N GLN A 56 15.19 -1.21 1.12
CA GLN A 56 14.51 -2.47 1.42
C GLN A 56 13.23 -2.20 2.20
N GLY A 57 12.22 -3.02 1.96
CA GLY A 57 10.94 -2.93 2.65
C GLY A 57 10.11 -4.21 2.56
N LEU A 58 8.95 -4.15 3.16
CA LEU A 58 7.91 -5.16 3.06
C LEU A 58 6.72 -4.54 2.34
N LEU A 59 6.19 -5.27 1.37
CA LEU A 59 5.01 -4.87 0.61
C LEU A 59 3.94 -5.95 0.77
N THR A 60 2.72 -5.55 1.09
CA THR A 60 1.59 -6.48 1.11
C THR A 60 0.55 -6.02 0.09
N LEU A 61 0.23 -6.89 -0.86
CA LEU A 61 -0.82 -6.68 -1.85
C LEU A 61 -2.05 -7.46 -1.40
N HIS A 62 -3.12 -6.75 -1.06
CA HIS A 62 -4.37 -7.35 -0.60
C HIS A 62 -5.30 -7.67 -1.76
N ALA A 63 -6.15 -8.68 -1.61
CA ALA A 63 -7.08 -9.11 -2.64
C ALA A 63 -8.15 -8.07 -3.01
N ASP A 64 -8.35 -7.07 -2.17
CA ASP A 64 -9.28 -5.94 -2.38
C ASP A 64 -8.67 -4.78 -3.19
N GLY A 65 -7.43 -4.92 -3.68
CA GLY A 65 -6.73 -3.89 -4.43
C GLY A 65 -6.01 -2.85 -3.56
N THR A 66 -5.98 -3.03 -2.24
CA THR A 66 -5.19 -2.16 -1.37
C THR A 66 -3.76 -2.66 -1.23
N VAL A 67 -2.82 -1.74 -0.98
CA VAL A 67 -1.42 -2.04 -0.70
C VAL A 67 -0.96 -1.42 0.61
N ALA A 68 -0.19 -2.17 1.38
CA ALA A 68 0.51 -1.68 2.55
C ALA A 68 2.03 -1.86 2.37
N PHE A 69 2.79 -0.84 2.75
CA PHE A 69 4.25 -0.81 2.69
C PHE A 69 4.84 -0.51 4.08
N SER A 70 5.97 -1.14 4.38
CA SER A 70 6.79 -0.83 5.56
C SER A 70 8.26 -0.91 5.16
N GLY A 71 8.92 0.23 5.16
CA GLY A 71 10.35 0.35 4.89
C GLY A 71 11.19 0.38 6.16
N ARG A 72 12.44 0.79 6.01
CA ARG A 72 13.32 1.11 7.13
C ARG A 72 12.70 2.25 7.93
N PRO A 73 12.50 2.12 9.26
CA PRO A 73 11.79 3.13 10.03
C PRO A 73 12.58 4.46 10.18
N VAL A 74 13.90 4.42 9.99
CA VAL A 74 14.78 5.58 10.09
C VAL A 74 15.79 5.53 8.96
N ALA A 75 16.00 6.66 8.30
CA ALA A 75 17.00 6.83 7.24
C ALA A 75 17.87 8.07 7.49
N PRO A 76 19.18 8.03 7.18
CA PRO A 76 20.01 9.23 7.13
C PRO A 76 19.56 10.10 5.96
N THR A 77 19.49 11.42 6.16
CA THR A 77 19.12 12.37 5.10
C THR A 77 20.33 12.92 4.34
N GLY A 78 21.51 12.82 4.93
CA GLY A 78 22.75 13.44 4.42
C GLY A 78 22.82 14.95 4.68
N GLY A 79 21.86 15.52 5.42
CA GLY A 79 21.75 16.95 5.72
C GLY A 79 21.07 17.21 7.07
N GLU A 80 20.41 18.35 7.18
CA GLU A 80 19.55 18.68 8.32
C GLU A 80 18.06 18.48 7.96
N PRO A 81 17.28 17.77 8.79
CA PRO A 81 17.73 16.99 9.96
C PRO A 81 18.59 15.78 9.55
N PRO A 82 19.50 15.31 10.41
CA PRO A 82 20.46 14.24 10.06
C PRO A 82 19.79 12.89 9.82
N VAL A 83 18.59 12.69 10.35
CA VAL A 83 17.78 11.48 10.18
C VAL A 83 16.32 11.85 9.90
N ALA A 84 15.66 11.01 9.13
CA ALA A 84 14.22 11.06 8.89
C ALA A 84 13.55 9.78 9.37
N PHE A 85 12.35 9.91 9.90
CA PHE A 85 11.48 8.82 10.30
C PHE A 85 10.50 8.53 9.17
N ILE A 86 10.47 7.28 8.73
CA ILE A 86 9.66 6.83 7.61
C ILE A 86 8.44 6.11 8.17
N GLY A 87 7.25 6.63 7.88
CA GLY A 87 5.98 6.00 8.24
C GLY A 87 5.68 4.75 7.42
N THR A 88 4.57 4.11 7.75
CA THR A 88 4.00 3.06 6.88
C THR A 88 3.38 3.69 5.64
N GLY A 89 3.49 3.00 4.50
CA GLY A 89 2.86 3.40 3.26
C GLY A 89 1.52 2.70 3.06
N HIS A 90 0.57 3.43 2.48
CA HIS A 90 -0.73 2.91 2.08
C HIS A 90 -1.06 3.37 0.67
N GLY A 91 -1.78 2.52 -0.09
CA GLY A 91 -2.15 2.86 -1.45
C GLY A 91 -3.02 1.79 -2.11
N ALA A 92 -2.92 1.72 -3.43
CA ALA A 92 -3.69 0.80 -4.24
C ALA A 92 -2.80 0.07 -5.25
N TRP A 93 -3.27 -1.10 -5.69
CA TRP A 93 -2.68 -1.84 -6.78
C TRP A 93 -3.77 -2.43 -7.66
N GLU A 94 -3.41 -2.69 -8.91
CA GLU A 94 -4.29 -3.35 -9.87
C GLU A 94 -3.49 -4.28 -10.77
N GLN A 95 -4.13 -5.34 -11.24
CA GLN A 95 -3.58 -6.20 -12.26
C GLN A 95 -3.76 -5.54 -13.62
N THR A 96 -2.68 -5.40 -14.39
CA THR A 96 -2.67 -4.76 -15.72
C THR A 96 -2.60 -5.77 -16.86
N GLY A 97 -2.32 -7.04 -16.57
CA GLY A 97 -2.26 -8.13 -17.53
C GLY A 97 -2.16 -9.50 -16.83
N PRO A 98 -2.02 -10.61 -17.56
CA PRO A 98 -1.94 -11.94 -16.97
C PRO A 98 -0.85 -12.07 -15.89
N ASP A 99 0.34 -11.54 -16.19
CA ASP A 99 1.53 -11.61 -15.32
C ASP A 99 2.05 -10.22 -14.97
N THR A 100 1.24 -9.16 -15.14
CA THR A 100 1.64 -7.79 -14.86
C THR A 100 0.66 -7.09 -13.93
N ALA A 101 1.17 -6.20 -13.09
CA ALA A 101 0.41 -5.38 -12.18
C ALA A 101 1.10 -4.02 -11.99
N ALA A 102 0.34 -3.04 -11.48
CA ALA A 102 0.86 -1.76 -11.05
C ALA A 102 0.43 -1.47 -9.62
N ALA A 103 1.29 -0.81 -8.85
CA ALA A 103 0.96 -0.34 -7.52
C ALA A 103 1.47 1.08 -7.30
N SER A 104 0.75 1.84 -6.47
CA SER A 104 1.19 3.14 -5.99
C SER A 104 0.81 3.30 -4.53
N PHE A 105 1.74 3.82 -3.71
CA PHE A 105 1.52 4.05 -2.29
C PHE A 105 2.21 5.32 -1.81
N VAL A 106 1.66 5.90 -0.75
CA VAL A 106 2.13 7.15 -0.17
C VAL A 106 2.72 6.87 1.21
N VAL A 107 3.87 7.47 1.48
CA VAL A 107 4.61 7.40 2.74
C VAL A 107 4.81 8.81 3.27
N PHE A 108 4.58 9.02 4.55
CA PHE A 108 4.88 10.29 5.24
C PHE A 108 6.23 10.22 5.92
N ILE A 109 7.01 11.27 5.76
CA ILE A 109 8.34 11.41 6.34
C ILE A 109 8.34 12.55 7.36
N ALA A 110 8.88 12.28 8.54
CA ALA A 110 8.99 13.26 9.64
C ALA A 110 10.43 13.35 10.15
N ASP A 111 10.76 14.44 10.85
CA ASP A 111 11.99 14.57 11.63
C ASP A 111 11.89 13.91 13.03
N GLY A 112 12.96 14.01 13.83
CA GLY A 112 13.02 13.47 15.20
C GLY A 112 12.11 14.20 16.21
N GLU A 113 11.60 15.36 15.86
CA GLU A 113 10.68 16.15 16.67
C GLU A 113 9.21 15.90 16.28
N GLY A 114 9.00 15.11 15.21
CA GLY A 114 7.68 14.78 14.67
C GLY A 114 7.14 15.82 13.69
N ASN A 115 7.96 16.78 13.24
CA ASN A 115 7.54 17.70 12.20
C ASN A 115 7.47 16.96 10.86
N PHE A 116 6.41 17.22 10.12
CA PHE A 116 6.21 16.65 8.79
C PHE A 116 7.16 17.29 7.79
N LEU A 117 8.01 16.48 7.15
CA LEU A 117 9.02 16.94 6.20
C LEU A 117 8.57 16.77 4.74
N TRP A 118 8.18 15.53 4.38
CA TRP A 118 7.91 15.18 2.99
C TRP A 118 6.77 14.17 2.86
N VAL A 119 6.12 14.22 1.71
CA VAL A 119 5.29 13.15 1.16
C VAL A 119 6.11 12.43 0.10
N VAL A 120 6.22 11.13 0.21
CA VAL A 120 6.83 10.29 -0.84
C VAL A 120 5.72 9.45 -1.46
N THR A 121 5.57 9.55 -2.78
CA THR A 121 4.69 8.69 -3.56
C THR A 121 5.56 7.73 -4.36
N ASP A 122 5.45 6.47 -4.06
CA ASP A 122 6.13 5.39 -4.76
C ASP A 122 5.19 4.74 -5.76
N SER A 123 5.68 4.46 -6.97
CA SER A 123 4.95 3.78 -8.03
C SER A 123 5.83 2.67 -8.61
N VAL A 124 5.24 1.52 -8.87
CA VAL A 124 5.94 0.35 -9.41
C VAL A 124 5.07 -0.36 -10.43
N GLU A 125 5.67 -0.75 -11.56
CA GLU A 125 5.10 -1.73 -12.47
C GLU A 125 5.77 -3.08 -12.17
N MET A 126 4.98 -4.13 -12.09
CA MET A 126 5.42 -5.44 -11.64
C MET A 126 5.20 -6.48 -12.73
N THR A 127 6.22 -7.27 -13.01
CA THR A 127 6.11 -8.48 -13.83
C THR A 127 6.39 -9.70 -12.95
N LEU A 128 5.41 -10.58 -12.83
CA LEU A 128 5.50 -11.79 -12.01
C LEU A 128 6.45 -12.79 -12.68
N GLY A 129 7.36 -13.34 -11.89
CA GLY A 129 8.20 -14.44 -12.32
C GLY A 129 7.39 -15.73 -12.58
N SER A 130 7.86 -16.59 -13.45
CA SER A 130 7.17 -17.84 -13.81
C SER A 130 6.98 -18.80 -12.64
N ASP A 131 7.74 -18.63 -11.57
CA ASP A 131 7.63 -19.39 -10.31
C ASP A 131 6.53 -18.87 -9.38
N GLY A 132 5.97 -17.67 -9.67
CA GLY A 132 5.02 -16.99 -8.81
C GLY A 132 5.60 -16.54 -7.45
N ALA A 133 6.91 -16.70 -7.26
CA ALA A 133 7.61 -16.42 -6.02
C ALA A 133 8.43 -15.12 -6.04
N SER A 134 8.54 -14.50 -7.20
CA SER A 134 9.25 -13.23 -7.41
C SER A 134 8.50 -12.33 -8.37
N TRP A 135 8.78 -11.03 -8.34
CA TRP A 135 8.42 -10.07 -9.38
C TRP A 135 9.49 -8.99 -9.47
N SER A 136 9.56 -8.33 -10.63
CA SER A 136 10.47 -7.21 -10.87
C SER A 136 9.86 -6.21 -11.83
N GLY A 137 10.39 -4.98 -11.85
CA GLY A 137 10.00 -3.98 -12.84
C GLY A 137 10.46 -2.56 -12.54
N PRO A 138 10.04 -1.60 -13.38
CA PRO A 138 10.32 -0.19 -13.20
C PRO A 138 9.71 0.36 -11.91
N TYR A 139 10.43 1.26 -11.28
CA TYR A 139 10.06 1.93 -10.04
C TYR A 139 10.30 3.43 -10.16
N SER A 140 9.47 4.23 -9.53
CA SER A 140 9.64 5.67 -9.43
C SER A 140 9.19 6.16 -8.05
N SER A 141 10.01 6.99 -7.43
CA SER A 141 9.72 7.65 -6.16
C SER A 141 9.63 9.15 -6.40
N THR A 142 8.50 9.76 -6.08
CA THR A 142 8.26 11.20 -6.16
C THR A 142 8.20 11.76 -4.75
N THR A 143 9.11 12.69 -4.43
CA THR A 143 9.14 13.39 -3.14
C THR A 143 8.59 14.80 -3.31
N ALA A 144 7.64 15.16 -2.44
CA ALA A 144 7.04 16.50 -2.39
C ALA A 144 7.16 17.10 -0.98
N ASP A 145 7.15 18.42 -0.91
CA ASP A 145 7.05 19.15 0.35
C ASP A 145 5.62 19.07 0.96
N PRO A 146 5.40 19.54 2.20
CA PRO A 146 4.08 19.55 2.82
C PRO A 146 3.02 20.38 2.07
N ALA A 147 3.43 21.31 1.21
CA ALA A 147 2.53 22.11 0.38
C ALA A 147 2.15 21.40 -0.93
N GLY A 148 2.77 20.24 -1.22
CA GLY A 148 2.53 19.45 -2.43
C GLY A 148 3.43 19.81 -3.61
N ASN A 149 4.44 20.69 -3.43
CA ASN A 149 5.39 20.97 -4.49
C ASN A 149 6.36 19.80 -4.65
N VAL A 150 6.50 19.28 -5.86
CA VAL A 150 7.45 18.21 -6.16
C VAL A 150 8.88 18.75 -6.05
N LEU A 151 9.68 18.13 -5.20
CA LEU A 151 11.08 18.47 -4.97
C LEU A 151 11.98 17.71 -5.94
N PHE A 152 11.75 16.40 -6.08
CA PHE A 152 12.48 15.55 -7.03
C PHE A 152 11.72 14.26 -7.34
N ILE A 153 12.12 13.62 -8.44
CA ILE A 153 11.65 12.31 -8.88
C ILE A 153 12.87 11.42 -9.06
N SER A 154 12.85 10.22 -8.45
CA SER A 154 13.92 9.23 -8.54
C SER A 154 13.42 7.99 -9.29
N PRO A 155 13.73 7.85 -10.57
CA PRO A 155 13.44 6.60 -11.29
C PRO A 155 14.40 5.50 -10.84
N GLY A 156 13.97 4.25 -10.98
CA GLY A 156 14.79 3.10 -10.60
C GLY A 156 14.15 1.79 -11.02
N THR A 157 14.56 0.72 -10.36
CA THR A 157 14.01 -0.61 -10.50
C THR A 157 13.61 -1.17 -9.14
N ALA A 158 12.66 -2.07 -9.14
CA ALA A 158 12.27 -2.80 -7.95
C ALA A 158 12.19 -4.29 -8.24
N GLU A 159 12.53 -5.08 -7.25
CA GLU A 159 12.37 -6.53 -7.25
C GLU A 159 11.84 -6.98 -5.90
N ALA A 160 11.10 -8.09 -5.89
CA ALA A 160 10.62 -8.65 -4.65
C ALA A 160 10.54 -10.17 -4.67
N THR A 161 10.68 -10.73 -3.49
CA THR A 161 10.49 -12.16 -3.22
C THR A 161 9.33 -12.37 -2.28
N ARG A 162 8.52 -13.39 -2.55
CA ARG A 162 7.36 -13.74 -1.74
C ARG A 162 7.80 -14.20 -0.35
N ILE A 163 7.14 -13.70 0.68
CA ILE A 163 7.31 -14.18 2.04
C ILE A 163 6.44 -15.40 2.23
N THR A 164 7.06 -16.51 2.62
CA THR A 164 6.38 -17.78 2.90
C THR A 164 6.54 -18.15 4.36
N VAL A 165 5.63 -18.98 4.87
CA VAL A 165 5.75 -19.54 6.22
C VAL A 165 7.01 -20.40 6.29
N GLN A 166 7.87 -20.12 7.26
CA GLN A 166 9.06 -20.91 7.52
C GLN A 166 8.73 -22.02 8.54
N PRO A 167 9.16 -23.27 8.31
CA PRO A 167 9.03 -24.32 9.33
C PRO A 167 9.87 -23.94 10.55
N LEU A 168 9.40 -24.37 11.73
CA LEU A 168 10.19 -24.22 12.95
C LEU A 168 11.52 -24.94 12.81
N ALA A 169 12.61 -24.24 13.13
CA ALA A 169 13.92 -24.86 13.19
C ALA A 169 13.92 -25.97 14.26
N THR A 170 14.27 -27.19 13.86
CA THR A 170 14.50 -28.27 14.84
C THR A 170 15.81 -27.95 15.59
N PRO A 171 15.79 -27.87 16.94
CA PRO A 171 17.01 -27.68 17.69
C PRO A 171 18.03 -28.76 17.32
N ALA A 172 19.28 -28.37 17.04
CA ALA A 172 20.34 -29.34 16.86
C ALA A 172 20.45 -30.21 18.12
N ALA A 173 20.48 -31.52 17.96
CA ALA A 173 20.70 -32.43 19.09
C ALA A 173 21.99 -32.04 19.79
N THR A 174 21.93 -31.77 21.09
CA THR A 174 23.14 -31.53 21.89
C THR A 174 23.99 -32.79 21.82
N PRO A 175 25.27 -32.70 21.36
CA PRO A 175 26.14 -33.89 21.37
C PRO A 175 26.20 -34.42 22.77
N ALA A 176 25.99 -35.73 22.92
CA ALA A 176 26.19 -36.43 24.20
C ALA A 176 27.67 -36.28 24.63
N ALA A 177 27.91 -35.82 25.87
CA ALA A 177 29.23 -35.67 26.44
C ALA A 177 29.85 -37.04 26.74
#